data_d938c835b197b9aadf894617833d7e41
#
_entry.id   d938c835b197b9aadf894617833d7e41
#
_cell.length_a   1.000
_cell.length_b   1.000
_cell.length_c   1.000
_cell.angle_alpha   90.00
_cell.angle_beta   90.00
_cell.angle_gamma   90.00
#
_symmetry.space_group_name_H-M   'P 1'
#
loop_
_entity.id
_entity.type
_entity.pdbx_description
1 polymer ?
#
loop_
_entity_poly.entity_id
_entity_poly.type
_entity_poly.pdbx_seq_one_letter_code
_entity_poly.pdbx_strand_id
1 'polypeptide(L)'
;MQRRSFIQRAAAGAVTAAAVAAPSVVQAQQAIRWRLASSFPKSLDTIFGAAELMAKRVSALTDGKFNIRVFPGGELVPALQVMDAVQAGTVEMGHSASYYYFGKDATFAFDTAVPFGLTARQQTAWMDQGGGRQLMRDFFAEYGVVNF
;
A
#
# COMPACT_ATOMS: atom_id res chain seq x y z
N MET A 1 46.69 31.25 -48.71
CA MET A 1 45.27 30.89 -48.60
C MET A 1 45.01 29.62 -47.80
N GLN A 2 45.66 29.39 -46.63
CA GLN A 2 45.50 28.14 -45.86
C GLN A 2 45.00 28.34 -44.41
N ARG A 3 44.82 29.58 -43.95
CA ARG A 3 44.40 29.84 -42.57
C ARG A 3 42.88 29.79 -42.35
N ARG A 4 42.07 29.98 -43.37
CA ARG A 4 40.60 29.92 -43.27
C ARG A 4 40.03 28.50 -43.18
N SER A 5 40.66 27.53 -43.82
CA SER A 5 40.21 26.12 -43.81
C SER A 5 40.46 25.42 -42.48
N PHE A 6 41.45 25.89 -41.69
CA PHE A 6 41.73 25.31 -40.37
C PHE A 6 40.69 25.70 -39.32
N ILE A 7 40.24 26.94 -39.37
CA ILE A 7 39.21 27.46 -38.43
C ILE A 7 37.83 26.79 -38.69
N GLN A 8 37.52 26.55 -39.98
CA GLN A 8 36.24 25.87 -40.31
C GLN A 8 36.22 24.38 -39.91
N ARG A 9 37.37 23.70 -39.90
CA ARG A 9 37.48 22.31 -39.44
C ARG A 9 37.50 22.20 -37.90
N ALA A 10 38.01 23.18 -37.19
CA ALA A 10 37.98 23.23 -35.74
C ALA A 10 36.56 23.52 -35.20
N ALA A 11 35.73 24.31 -35.91
CA ALA A 11 34.35 24.58 -35.53
C ALA A 11 33.42 23.36 -35.75
N ALA A 12 33.69 22.51 -36.75
CA ALA A 12 32.94 21.29 -36.99
C ALA A 12 33.20 20.17 -35.97
N GLY A 13 34.40 20.15 -35.35
CA GLY A 13 34.78 19.18 -34.31
C GLY A 13 34.21 19.53 -32.92
N ALA A 14 33.91 20.79 -32.66
CA ALA A 14 33.41 21.24 -31.36
C ALA A 14 31.89 20.95 -31.14
N VAL A 15 31.13 20.80 -32.22
CA VAL A 15 29.70 20.53 -32.13
C VAL A 15 29.38 19.05 -31.82
N THR A 16 30.28 18.13 -32.20
CA THR A 16 30.09 16.69 -31.93
C THR A 16 30.49 16.26 -30.49
N ALA A 17 31.29 17.05 -29.79
CA ALA A 17 31.69 16.74 -28.40
C ALA A 17 30.68 17.22 -27.36
N ALA A 18 29.79 18.14 -27.69
CA ALA A 18 28.76 18.66 -26.77
C ALA A 18 27.53 17.76 -26.66
N ALA A 19 27.34 16.79 -27.56
CA ALA A 19 26.15 15.90 -27.55
C ALA A 19 26.32 14.69 -26.60
N VAL A 20 27.51 14.44 -26.02
CA VAL A 20 27.73 13.25 -25.16
C VAL A 20 27.64 13.57 -23.67
N ALA A 21 27.54 14.84 -23.29
CA ALA A 21 27.53 15.28 -21.91
C ALA A 21 26.14 15.78 -21.45
N ALA A 22 25.03 15.30 -22.04
CA ALA A 22 23.74 15.48 -21.43
C ALA A 22 23.69 14.58 -20.18
N PRO A 23 23.61 15.12 -18.96
CA PRO A 23 23.40 14.28 -17.80
C PRO A 23 22.08 13.55 -18.05
N SER A 24 22.15 12.22 -18.17
CA SER A 24 20.95 11.39 -18.09
C SER A 24 20.36 11.66 -16.72
N VAL A 25 19.34 12.52 -16.67
CA VAL A 25 18.51 12.69 -15.48
C VAL A 25 17.81 11.35 -15.33
N VAL A 26 18.44 10.45 -14.58
CA VAL A 26 17.78 9.26 -14.07
C VAL A 26 16.67 9.82 -13.21
N GLN A 27 15.47 9.88 -13.78
CA GLN A 27 14.26 10.26 -13.06
C GLN A 27 14.06 9.17 -12.03
N ALA A 28 14.60 9.38 -10.84
CA ALA A 28 14.43 8.47 -9.72
C ALA A 28 12.91 8.35 -9.51
N GLN A 29 12.38 7.18 -9.82
CA GLN A 29 10.96 6.88 -9.67
C GLN A 29 10.58 7.16 -8.21
N GLN A 30 9.71 8.14 -7.99
CA GLN A 30 9.37 8.60 -6.65
C GLN A 30 8.81 7.43 -5.85
N ALA A 31 9.46 7.10 -4.72
CA ALA A 31 9.04 5.99 -3.89
C ALA A 31 7.63 6.26 -3.33
N ILE A 32 6.75 5.28 -3.46
CA ILE A 32 5.41 5.30 -2.87
C ILE A 32 5.56 5.13 -1.36
N ARG A 33 4.87 5.96 -0.58
CA ARG A 33 4.88 5.90 0.88
C ARG A 33 3.46 5.90 1.39
N TRP A 34 3.07 4.80 2.04
CA TRP A 34 1.76 4.66 2.67
C TRP A 34 1.88 4.61 4.19
N ARG A 35 0.85 5.11 4.86
CA ARG A 35 0.64 4.98 6.29
C ARG A 35 -0.43 3.90 6.50
N LEU A 36 -0.12 2.92 7.33
CA LEU A 36 -1.06 1.90 7.75
C LEU A 36 -1.44 2.18 9.21
N ALA A 37 -2.69 2.53 9.45
CA ALA A 37 -3.23 2.64 10.80
C ALA A 37 -3.75 1.28 11.25
N SER A 38 -3.25 0.77 12.37
CA SER A 38 -3.75 -0.47 12.97
C SER A 38 -4.76 -0.18 14.07
N SER A 39 -5.76 -1.05 14.20
CA SER A 39 -6.63 -1.10 15.38
C SER A 39 -5.97 -1.78 16.57
N PHE A 40 -4.84 -2.45 16.36
CA PHE A 40 -4.20 -3.30 17.37
C PHE A 40 -2.97 -2.60 17.98
N PRO A 41 -2.73 -2.78 19.30
CA PRO A 41 -1.54 -2.25 19.96
C PRO A 41 -0.31 -3.11 19.65
N LYS A 42 0.89 -2.55 19.81
CA LYS A 42 2.18 -3.26 19.64
C LYS A 42 2.34 -4.49 20.55
N SER A 43 1.64 -4.51 21.69
CA SER A 43 1.68 -5.64 22.64
C SER A 43 1.05 -6.92 22.07
N LEU A 44 0.22 -6.82 21.03
CA LEU A 44 -0.29 -7.96 20.27
C LEU A 44 0.67 -8.30 19.12
N ASP A 45 1.84 -8.81 19.46
CA ASP A 45 2.96 -9.05 18.56
C ASP A 45 2.61 -9.95 17.36
N THR A 46 1.77 -10.96 17.56
CA THR A 46 1.32 -11.88 16.50
C THR A 46 0.43 -11.18 15.47
N ILE A 47 -0.46 -10.28 15.91
CA ILE A 47 -1.39 -9.57 15.01
C ILE A 47 -0.71 -8.32 14.45
N PHE A 48 -0.23 -7.44 15.34
CA PHE A 48 0.44 -6.20 14.93
C PHE A 48 1.74 -6.49 14.16
N GLY A 49 2.54 -7.44 14.64
CA GLY A 49 3.79 -7.85 13.99
C GLY A 49 3.58 -8.45 12.59
N ALA A 50 2.41 -9.04 12.32
CA ALA A 50 2.08 -9.49 10.96
C ALA A 50 2.01 -8.32 9.97
N ALA A 51 1.43 -7.18 10.37
CA ALA A 51 1.40 -5.98 9.55
C ALA A 51 2.80 -5.38 9.33
N GLU A 52 3.66 -5.38 10.36
CA GLU A 52 5.06 -4.94 10.24
C GLU A 52 5.85 -5.87 9.29
N LEU A 53 5.65 -7.19 9.41
CA LEU A 53 6.28 -8.16 8.52
C LEU A 53 5.84 -7.99 7.07
N MET A 54 4.54 -7.77 6.85
CA MET A 54 4.00 -7.48 5.52
C MET A 54 4.65 -6.22 4.94
N ALA A 55 4.68 -5.12 5.69
CA ALA A 55 5.29 -3.86 5.26
C ALA A 55 6.78 -4.03 4.89
N LYS A 56 7.52 -4.77 5.71
CA LYS A 56 8.93 -5.11 5.43
C LYS A 56 9.10 -5.93 4.16
N ARG A 57 8.23 -6.91 3.92
CA ARG A 57 8.27 -7.74 2.70
C ARG A 57 7.93 -6.92 1.45
N VAL A 58 6.92 -6.05 1.52
CA VAL A 58 6.56 -5.16 0.41
C VAL A 58 7.75 -4.26 0.04
N SER A 59 8.41 -3.65 1.01
CA SER A 59 9.60 -2.84 0.76
C SER A 59 10.72 -3.66 0.11
N ALA A 60 10.99 -4.87 0.60
CA ALA A 60 12.02 -5.75 0.02
C ALA A 60 11.68 -6.20 -1.41
N LEU A 61 10.44 -6.58 -1.69
CA LEU A 61 9.98 -7.01 -3.02
C LEU A 61 9.98 -5.88 -4.05
N THR A 62 9.94 -4.63 -3.60
CA THR A 62 9.90 -3.44 -4.47
C THR A 62 11.21 -2.67 -4.48
N ASP A 63 12.30 -3.23 -3.97
CA ASP A 63 13.61 -2.55 -3.84
C ASP A 63 13.48 -1.18 -3.16
N GLY A 64 12.64 -1.07 -2.12
CA GLY A 64 12.37 0.17 -1.41
C GLY A 64 11.51 1.19 -2.17
N LYS A 65 10.96 0.84 -3.32
CA LYS A 65 10.11 1.74 -4.11
C LYS A 65 8.70 1.90 -3.55
N PHE A 66 8.25 0.96 -2.73
CA PHE A 66 7.00 1.05 -1.99
C PHE A 66 7.26 0.78 -0.51
N ASN A 67 7.01 1.77 0.33
CA ASN A 67 7.22 1.71 1.76
C ASN A 67 5.90 1.94 2.51
N ILE A 68 5.56 1.02 3.41
CA ILE A 68 4.39 1.12 4.29
C ILE A 68 4.90 1.35 5.71
N ARG A 69 4.51 2.44 6.33
CA ARG A 69 4.77 2.70 7.75
C ARG A 69 3.57 2.28 8.58
N VAL A 70 3.78 1.35 9.51
CA VAL A 70 2.73 0.81 10.38
C VAL A 70 2.67 1.62 11.68
N PHE A 71 1.46 2.00 12.07
CA PHE A 71 1.17 2.76 13.30
C PHE A 71 0.20 1.96 14.17
N PRO A 72 0.48 1.78 15.46
CA PRO A 72 -0.41 1.06 16.36
C PRO A 72 -1.70 1.80 16.63
N GLY A 73 -2.67 1.08 17.17
CA GLY A 73 -3.96 1.65 17.55
C GLY A 73 -3.84 2.83 18.51
N GLY A 74 -4.53 3.91 18.17
CA GLY A 74 -4.53 5.15 18.96
C GLY A 74 -3.40 6.14 18.62
N GLU A 75 -2.43 5.78 17.77
CA GLU A 75 -1.32 6.72 17.42
C GLU A 75 -1.74 7.73 16.35
N LEU A 76 -2.37 7.29 15.26
CA LEU A 76 -2.87 8.18 14.21
C LEU A 76 -4.36 8.48 14.37
N VAL A 77 -5.15 7.45 14.67
CA VAL A 77 -6.59 7.51 14.81
C VAL A 77 -7.02 6.56 15.93
N PRO A 78 -8.17 6.79 16.59
CA PRO A 78 -8.72 5.83 17.55
C PRO A 78 -8.88 4.45 16.91
N ALA A 79 -8.61 3.39 17.68
CA ALA A 79 -8.53 2.01 17.18
C ALA A 79 -9.79 1.54 16.40
N LEU A 80 -10.97 1.99 16.80
CA LEU A 80 -12.25 1.63 16.16
C LEU A 80 -12.65 2.58 15.01
N GLN A 81 -11.82 3.58 14.68
CA GLN A 81 -12.07 4.55 13.61
C GLN A 81 -11.13 4.36 12.41
N VAL A 82 -10.40 3.25 12.37
CA VAL A 82 -9.42 2.98 11.30
C VAL A 82 -10.09 2.95 9.93
N MET A 83 -11.26 2.31 9.81
CA MET A 83 -12.00 2.27 8.54
C MET A 83 -12.46 3.68 8.11
N ASP A 84 -12.96 4.48 9.05
CA ASP A 84 -13.38 5.87 8.77
C ASP A 84 -12.20 6.71 8.26
N ALA A 85 -11.02 6.50 8.82
CA ALA A 85 -9.81 7.20 8.40
C ALA A 85 -9.37 6.80 6.98
N VAL A 86 -9.52 5.52 6.61
CA VAL A 86 -9.26 5.04 5.24
C VAL A 86 -10.28 5.63 4.28
N GLN A 87 -11.57 5.58 4.62
CA GLN A 87 -12.67 6.16 3.81
C GLN A 87 -12.48 7.66 3.56
N ALA A 88 -12.03 8.39 4.58
CA ALA A 88 -11.74 9.82 4.49
C ALA A 88 -10.40 10.14 3.78
N GLY A 89 -9.61 9.14 3.39
CA GLY A 89 -8.28 9.33 2.81
C GLY A 89 -7.25 9.91 3.80
N THR A 90 -7.54 9.88 5.11
CA THR A 90 -6.61 10.36 6.13
C THR A 90 -5.39 9.45 6.24
N VAL A 91 -5.56 8.15 5.99
CA VAL A 91 -4.50 7.16 5.85
C VAL A 91 -4.77 6.33 4.60
N GLU A 92 -3.72 5.81 4.01
CA GLU A 92 -3.79 5.06 2.76
C GLU A 92 -4.22 3.60 2.99
N MET A 93 -4.00 3.07 4.19
CA MET A 93 -4.24 1.66 4.52
C MET A 93 -4.69 1.49 5.97
N GLY A 94 -5.59 0.53 6.22
CA GLY A 94 -6.05 0.14 7.53
C GLY A 94 -5.71 -1.32 7.85
N HIS A 95 -5.42 -1.61 9.10
CA HIS A 95 -5.27 -2.96 9.64
C HIS A 95 -6.22 -3.12 10.82
N SER A 96 -7.35 -3.77 10.59
CA SER A 96 -8.45 -3.85 11.55
C SER A 96 -9.19 -5.19 11.40
N ALA A 97 -10.15 -5.43 12.27
CA ALA A 97 -11.12 -6.51 12.13
C ALA A 97 -12.45 -5.91 11.68
N SER A 98 -13.06 -6.50 10.68
CA SER A 98 -14.31 -6.02 10.07
C SER A 98 -15.47 -5.93 11.09
N TYR A 99 -15.61 -6.91 11.97
CA TYR A 99 -16.66 -6.92 12.99
C TYR A 99 -16.59 -5.75 13.98
N TYR A 100 -15.51 -4.99 14.04
CA TYR A 100 -15.45 -3.73 14.79
C TYR A 100 -16.43 -2.69 14.25
N TYR A 101 -16.87 -2.85 13.02
CA TYR A 101 -17.81 -1.96 12.34
C TYR A 101 -19.24 -2.51 12.28
N PHE A 102 -19.54 -3.57 13.05
CA PHE A 102 -20.86 -4.16 13.16
C PHE A 102 -21.96 -3.12 13.45
N GLY A 103 -21.63 -2.08 14.21
CA GLY A 103 -22.56 -0.98 14.50
C GLY A 103 -22.93 -0.11 13.29
N LYS A 104 -22.17 -0.20 12.19
CA LYS A 104 -22.49 0.47 10.92
C LYS A 104 -23.38 -0.43 10.07
N ASP A 105 -23.00 -1.71 9.95
CA ASP A 105 -23.74 -2.73 9.21
C ASP A 105 -23.36 -4.11 9.76
N ALA A 106 -24.39 -4.94 10.04
CA ALA A 106 -24.19 -6.29 10.57
C ALA A 106 -23.42 -7.20 9.60
N THR A 107 -23.40 -6.88 8.31
CA THR A 107 -22.67 -7.63 7.27
C THR A 107 -21.18 -7.66 7.53
N PHE A 108 -20.61 -6.68 8.22
CA PHE A 108 -19.20 -6.68 8.63
C PHE A 108 -18.79 -7.86 9.52
N ALA A 109 -19.74 -8.61 10.10
CA ALA A 109 -19.42 -9.79 10.88
C ALA A 109 -19.19 -11.05 10.03
N PHE A 110 -19.64 -11.07 8.78
CA PHE A 110 -19.66 -12.31 7.99
C PHE A 110 -18.29 -12.84 7.58
N ASP A 111 -17.29 -12.00 7.48
CA ASP A 111 -15.94 -12.47 7.12
C ASP A 111 -15.14 -13.04 8.30
N THR A 112 -15.65 -12.87 9.52
CA THR A 112 -14.92 -13.28 10.74
C THR A 112 -15.74 -14.11 11.71
N ALA A 113 -16.84 -13.62 12.23
CA ALA A 113 -17.46 -14.22 13.41
C ALA A 113 -18.98 -14.00 13.45
N VAL A 114 -19.72 -15.03 13.10
CA VAL A 114 -21.14 -15.12 13.38
C VAL A 114 -21.33 -16.10 14.55
N PRO A 115 -21.91 -15.68 15.69
CA PRO A 115 -22.16 -16.59 16.82
C PRO A 115 -22.95 -17.82 16.36
N PHE A 116 -22.51 -19.01 16.77
CA PHE A 116 -23.06 -20.31 16.36
C PHE A 116 -23.02 -20.58 14.85
N GLY A 117 -22.27 -19.78 14.09
CA GLY A 117 -22.06 -19.96 12.64
C GLY A 117 -20.97 -20.99 12.33
N LEU A 118 -20.18 -20.67 11.30
CA LEU A 118 -19.13 -21.55 10.82
C LEU A 118 -17.96 -21.64 11.83
N THR A 119 -17.35 -22.84 11.93
CA THR A 119 -16.06 -22.96 12.61
C THR A 119 -14.97 -22.24 11.81
N ALA A 120 -13.82 -21.93 12.42
CA ALA A 120 -12.73 -21.23 11.73
C ALA A 120 -12.31 -21.94 10.43
N ARG A 121 -12.26 -23.28 10.42
CA ARG A 121 -11.95 -24.08 9.21
C ARG A 121 -13.03 -23.92 8.12
N GLN A 122 -14.28 -23.97 8.50
CA GLN A 122 -15.41 -23.77 7.57
C GLN A 122 -15.45 -22.34 7.05
N GLN A 123 -15.19 -21.36 7.91
CA GLN A 123 -15.11 -19.95 7.55
C GLN A 123 -14.03 -19.72 6.49
N THR A 124 -12.83 -20.26 6.71
CA THR A 124 -11.74 -20.18 5.73
C THR A 124 -12.14 -20.85 4.40
N ALA A 125 -12.75 -22.03 4.45
CA ALA A 125 -13.20 -22.71 3.26
C ALA A 125 -14.28 -21.92 2.49
N TRP A 126 -15.22 -21.31 3.21
CA TRP A 126 -16.22 -20.44 2.58
C TRP A 126 -15.59 -19.20 1.96
N MET A 127 -14.67 -18.54 2.65
CA MET A 127 -13.97 -17.37 2.13
C MET A 127 -13.15 -17.71 0.86
N ASP A 128 -12.44 -18.83 0.86
CA ASP A 128 -11.52 -19.17 -0.23
C ASP A 128 -12.17 -19.91 -1.40
N GLN A 129 -13.21 -20.74 -1.15
CA GLN A 129 -13.81 -21.63 -2.13
C GLN A 129 -15.33 -21.43 -2.29
N GLY A 130 -15.99 -20.86 -1.29
CA GLY A 130 -17.46 -20.70 -1.25
C GLY A 130 -17.95 -19.35 -1.76
N GLY A 131 -17.08 -18.51 -2.30
CA GLY A 131 -17.46 -17.17 -2.81
C GLY A 131 -17.49 -16.07 -1.75
N GLY A 132 -17.23 -16.39 -0.48
CA GLY A 132 -17.27 -15.42 0.61
C GLY A 132 -16.36 -14.22 0.39
N ARG A 133 -15.15 -14.45 -0.11
CA ARG A 133 -14.19 -13.36 -0.41
C ARG A 133 -14.74 -12.37 -1.44
N GLN A 134 -15.41 -12.85 -2.49
CA GLN A 134 -15.99 -11.96 -3.50
C GLN A 134 -17.16 -11.16 -2.94
N LEU A 135 -18.07 -11.81 -2.19
CA LEU A 135 -19.19 -11.13 -1.53
C LEU A 135 -18.70 -10.02 -0.59
N MET A 136 -17.67 -10.30 0.22
CA MET A 136 -17.12 -9.29 1.12
C MET A 136 -16.42 -8.16 0.36
N ARG A 137 -15.74 -8.44 -0.75
CA ARG A 137 -15.14 -7.39 -1.61
C ARG A 137 -16.20 -6.47 -2.20
N ASP A 138 -17.27 -7.02 -2.72
CA ASP A 138 -18.37 -6.24 -3.27
C ASP A 138 -19.03 -5.37 -2.19
N PHE A 139 -19.24 -5.93 -1.01
CA PHE A 139 -19.74 -5.20 0.15
C PHE A 139 -18.81 -4.06 0.60
N PHE A 140 -17.51 -4.31 0.74
CA PHE A 140 -16.54 -3.26 1.12
C PHE A 140 -16.42 -2.17 0.06
N ALA A 141 -16.61 -2.52 -1.22
CA ALA A 141 -16.60 -1.54 -2.31
C ALA A 141 -17.72 -0.49 -2.18
N GLU A 142 -18.90 -0.85 -1.60
CA GLU A 142 -19.97 0.09 -1.31
C GLU A 142 -19.53 1.16 -0.29
N TYR A 143 -18.57 0.82 0.55
CA TYR A 143 -17.96 1.75 1.52
C TYR A 143 -16.73 2.48 0.95
N GLY A 144 -16.41 2.29 -0.33
CA GLY A 144 -15.23 2.90 -0.97
C GLY A 144 -13.90 2.33 -0.46
N VAL A 145 -13.89 1.11 0.06
CA VAL A 145 -12.74 0.41 0.62
C VAL A 145 -12.46 -0.87 -0.14
N VAL A 146 -11.19 -1.14 -0.41
CA VAL A 146 -10.74 -2.43 -0.96
C VAL A 146 -10.18 -3.27 0.18
N ASN A 147 -10.76 -4.45 0.42
CA ASN A 147 -10.26 -5.40 1.40
C ASN A 147 -9.42 -6.51 0.74
N PHE A 148 -8.47 -7.05 1.51
CA PHE A 148 -7.52 -8.08 1.06
C PHE A 148 -7.71 -9.39 1.79
#